data_7d087cc998d8f60678a6619ef4b331a5
#
_entry.id   7d087cc998d8f60678a6619ef4b331a5
#
_cell.length_a   1.000
_cell.length_b   1.000
_cell.length_c   1.000
_cell.angle_alpha   90.00
_cell.angle_beta   90.00
_cell.angle_gamma   90.00
#
_symmetry.space_group_name_H-M   'P 1'
#
loop_
_entity.id
_entity.type
_entity.pdbx_description
1 polymer ?
#
loop_
_entity_poly.entity_id
_entity_poly.type
_entity_poly.pdbx_seq_one_letter_code
_entity_poly.pdbx_strand_id
1 'polypeptide(L)'
;MVDAGLSAFSVFFMQSPSLLDYQSRMQQSQGSNNAQSLFGVHSIPSSNQIRNLLDPVDPDHLYPLLAQTGRQLQVNGYLEAYRSIKGHLLIALDGTDTFRSEKINCPCCSQQTLKNGHLLYRHTVVTPVIVASGQPKVIPLPPEFVQPQDG
;
A
#
# COMPACT_ATOMS: atom_id res chain seq x y z
N MET A 1 -19.22 5.94 -2.94
CA MET A 1 -17.75 6.20 -2.91
C MET A 1 -17.14 5.95 -1.55
N VAL A 2 -17.70 6.49 -0.46
CA VAL A 2 -17.14 6.32 0.90
C VAL A 2 -16.97 4.83 1.26
N ASP A 3 -18.03 4.03 1.10
CA ASP A 3 -17.97 2.60 1.41
C ASP A 3 -16.90 1.83 0.62
N ALA A 4 -16.63 2.22 -0.61
CA ALA A 4 -15.58 1.58 -1.42
C ALA A 4 -14.17 1.92 -0.92
N GLY A 5 -13.91 3.17 -0.56
CA GLY A 5 -12.63 3.59 0.01
C GLY A 5 -12.39 2.95 1.38
N LEU A 6 -13.41 2.97 2.26
CA LEU A 6 -13.33 2.35 3.58
C LEU A 6 -13.20 0.82 3.48
N SER A 7 -13.88 0.19 2.51
CA SER A 7 -13.73 -1.25 2.25
C SER A 7 -12.32 -1.58 1.77
N ALA A 8 -11.76 -0.80 0.85
CA ALA A 8 -10.39 -0.99 0.39
C ALA A 8 -9.39 -0.89 1.54
N PHE A 9 -9.51 0.17 2.37
CA PHE A 9 -8.68 0.31 3.56
C PHE A 9 -8.82 -0.88 4.51
N SER A 10 -10.06 -1.32 4.78
CA SER A 10 -10.32 -2.43 5.70
C SER A 10 -9.77 -3.78 5.20
N VAL A 11 -9.72 -4.02 3.88
CA VAL A 11 -9.07 -5.22 3.31
C VAL A 11 -7.61 -5.32 3.77
N PHE A 12 -6.86 -4.24 3.64
CA PHE A 12 -5.45 -4.20 4.04
C PHE A 12 -5.29 -4.20 5.55
N PHE A 13 -6.10 -3.42 6.27
CA PHE A 13 -6.05 -3.36 7.73
C PHE A 13 -6.36 -4.71 8.38
N MET A 14 -7.33 -5.44 7.85
CA MET A 14 -7.71 -6.77 8.33
C MET A 14 -6.85 -7.90 7.75
N GLN A 15 -5.85 -7.57 6.91
CA GLN A 15 -4.96 -8.54 6.25
C GLN A 15 -5.73 -9.63 5.49
N SER A 16 -6.83 -9.24 4.85
CA SER A 16 -7.61 -10.18 4.04
C SER A 16 -6.81 -10.63 2.82
N PRO A 17 -6.82 -11.93 2.47
CA PRO A 17 -6.01 -12.46 1.37
C PRO A 17 -6.33 -11.86 0.00
N SER A 18 -7.56 -11.41 -0.20
CA SER A 18 -8.01 -10.75 -1.43
C SER A 18 -9.26 -9.92 -1.21
N LEU A 19 -9.55 -9.02 -2.15
CA LEU A 19 -10.80 -8.26 -2.18
C LEU A 19 -12.04 -9.17 -2.25
N LEU A 20 -11.93 -10.29 -2.97
CA LEU A 20 -13.04 -11.25 -3.10
C LEU A 20 -13.30 -12.01 -1.80
N ASP A 21 -12.24 -12.46 -1.12
CA ASP A 21 -12.35 -13.11 0.19
C ASP A 21 -12.95 -12.16 1.23
N TYR A 22 -12.48 -10.91 1.27
CA TYR A 22 -13.05 -9.86 2.11
C TYR A 22 -14.54 -9.69 1.85
N GLN A 23 -14.93 -9.51 0.58
CA GLN A 23 -16.33 -9.34 0.20
C GLN A 23 -17.20 -10.51 0.68
N SER A 24 -16.76 -11.74 0.41
CA SER A 24 -17.49 -12.95 0.80
C SER A 24 -17.68 -13.04 2.33
N ARG A 25 -16.61 -12.84 3.09
CA ARG A 25 -16.67 -12.88 4.56
C ARG A 25 -17.57 -11.78 5.14
N MET A 26 -17.44 -10.55 4.61
CA MET A 26 -18.25 -9.43 5.11
C MET A 26 -19.73 -9.59 4.78
N GLN A 27 -20.06 -10.14 3.62
CA GLN A 27 -21.44 -10.43 3.25
C GLN A 27 -22.05 -11.57 4.09
N GLN A 28 -21.28 -12.62 4.38
CA GLN A 28 -21.72 -13.74 5.23
C GLN A 28 -21.98 -13.32 6.68
N SER A 29 -21.22 -12.35 7.18
CA SER A 29 -21.33 -11.83 8.55
C SER A 29 -21.99 -10.45 8.61
N GLN A 30 -22.88 -10.14 7.67
CA GLN A 30 -23.57 -8.86 7.63
C GLN A 30 -24.31 -8.56 8.92
N GLY A 31 -24.10 -7.35 9.46
CA GLY A 31 -24.65 -6.93 10.75
C GLY A 31 -23.80 -7.25 11.98
N SER A 32 -22.77 -8.08 11.84
CA SER A 32 -21.89 -8.50 12.95
C SER A 32 -20.41 -8.48 12.59
N ASN A 33 -20.01 -7.65 11.62
CA ASN A 33 -18.62 -7.59 11.14
C ASN A 33 -17.94 -6.25 11.40
N ASN A 34 -16.63 -6.27 11.40
CA ASN A 34 -15.79 -5.08 11.61
C ASN A 34 -15.94 -4.03 10.50
N ALA A 35 -16.38 -4.40 9.30
CA ALA A 35 -16.60 -3.45 8.21
C ALA A 35 -17.64 -2.40 8.63
N GLN A 36 -18.70 -2.82 9.28
CA GLN A 36 -19.74 -1.90 9.77
C GLN A 36 -19.34 -1.24 11.08
N SER A 37 -18.88 -2.01 12.08
CA SER A 37 -18.65 -1.51 13.43
C SER A 37 -17.41 -0.62 13.56
N LEU A 38 -16.30 -0.94 12.85
CA LEU A 38 -15.05 -0.19 12.91
C LEU A 38 -14.90 0.82 11.76
N PHE A 39 -15.35 0.45 10.57
CA PHE A 39 -15.09 1.25 9.37
C PHE A 39 -16.33 1.96 8.84
N GLY A 40 -17.51 1.73 9.43
CA GLY A 40 -18.76 2.38 9.02
C GLY A 40 -19.19 2.06 7.58
N VAL A 41 -18.79 0.89 7.07
CA VAL A 41 -19.18 0.43 5.72
C VAL A 41 -20.61 -0.09 5.77
N HIS A 42 -21.54 0.61 5.13
CA HIS A 42 -22.96 0.24 5.14
C HIS A 42 -23.32 -0.76 4.04
N SER A 43 -22.66 -0.65 2.89
CA SER A 43 -22.86 -1.55 1.76
C SER A 43 -21.52 -2.15 1.34
N ILE A 44 -21.43 -3.48 1.37
CA ILE A 44 -20.20 -4.18 0.98
C ILE A 44 -20.08 -4.16 -0.55
N PRO A 45 -19.15 -3.38 -1.12
CA PRO A 45 -19.01 -3.28 -2.55
C PRO A 45 -18.36 -4.52 -3.15
N SER A 46 -18.61 -4.78 -4.42
CA SER A 46 -17.91 -5.84 -5.15
C SER A 46 -16.44 -5.50 -5.36
N SER A 47 -15.60 -6.52 -5.55
CA SER A 47 -14.17 -6.34 -5.82
C SER A 47 -13.93 -5.48 -7.08
N ASN A 48 -14.74 -5.65 -8.11
CA ASN A 48 -14.66 -4.84 -9.33
C ASN A 48 -15.07 -3.38 -9.09
N GLN A 49 -16.07 -3.15 -8.25
CA GLN A 49 -16.49 -1.80 -7.90
C GLN A 49 -15.39 -1.06 -7.11
N ILE A 50 -14.73 -1.75 -6.18
CA ILE A 50 -13.59 -1.16 -5.45
C ILE A 50 -12.48 -0.79 -6.43
N ARG A 51 -12.08 -1.70 -7.33
CA ARG A 51 -11.05 -1.44 -8.33
C ARG A 51 -11.40 -0.28 -9.24
N ASN A 52 -12.57 -0.30 -9.86
CA ASN A 52 -13.01 0.75 -10.78
C ASN A 52 -13.06 2.16 -10.14
N LEU A 53 -13.27 2.23 -8.82
CA LEU A 53 -13.28 3.49 -8.09
C LEU A 53 -11.88 3.93 -7.64
N LEU A 54 -10.96 3.00 -7.41
CA LEU A 54 -9.61 3.30 -6.95
C LEU A 54 -8.61 3.47 -8.09
N ASP A 55 -8.76 2.73 -9.20
CA ASP A 55 -7.83 2.80 -10.34
C ASP A 55 -7.60 4.23 -10.87
N PRO A 56 -8.61 5.13 -10.95
CA PRO A 56 -8.39 6.50 -11.39
C PRO A 56 -7.88 7.45 -10.29
N VAL A 57 -7.71 6.98 -9.06
CA VAL A 57 -7.26 7.84 -7.94
C VAL A 57 -5.75 8.01 -8.01
N ASP A 58 -5.30 9.25 -8.11
CA ASP A 58 -3.89 9.59 -8.06
C ASP A 58 -3.32 9.25 -6.67
N PRO A 59 -2.25 8.42 -6.59
CA PRO A 59 -1.61 8.08 -5.33
C PRO A 59 -1.07 9.30 -4.56
N ASP A 60 -0.78 10.40 -5.23
CA ASP A 60 -0.33 11.66 -4.62
C ASP A 60 -1.33 12.21 -3.60
N HIS A 61 -2.61 11.87 -3.73
CA HIS A 61 -3.62 12.23 -2.74
C HIS A 61 -3.44 11.54 -1.38
N LEU A 62 -2.69 10.43 -1.32
CA LEU A 62 -2.42 9.69 -0.10
C LEU A 62 -1.16 10.17 0.63
N TYR A 63 -0.21 10.80 -0.06
CA TYR A 63 1.05 11.25 0.54
C TYR A 63 0.88 12.25 1.69
N PRO A 64 -0.05 13.23 1.63
CA PRO A 64 -0.30 14.12 2.75
C PRO A 64 -0.73 13.39 4.02
N LEU A 65 -1.46 12.27 3.92
CA LEU A 65 -1.89 11.47 5.06
C LEU A 65 -0.70 10.77 5.71
N LEU A 66 0.21 10.20 4.92
CA LEU A 66 1.45 9.60 5.42
C LEU A 66 2.34 10.65 6.10
N ALA A 67 2.50 11.82 5.48
CA ALA A 67 3.25 12.92 6.05
C ALA A 67 2.63 13.43 7.38
N GLN A 68 1.30 13.50 7.45
CA GLN A 68 0.59 13.86 8.68
C GLN A 68 0.82 12.83 9.78
N THR A 69 0.73 11.53 9.45
CA THR A 69 1.02 10.44 10.40
C THR A 69 2.44 10.55 10.92
N GLY A 70 3.43 10.77 10.04
CA GLY A 70 4.82 10.98 10.43
C GLY A 70 4.99 12.17 11.40
N ARG A 71 4.34 13.29 11.13
CA ARG A 71 4.34 14.45 12.05
C ARG A 71 3.74 14.12 13.41
N GLN A 72 2.63 13.37 13.44
CA GLN A 72 2.01 12.94 14.70
C GLN A 72 2.94 12.04 15.52
N LEU A 73 3.62 11.09 14.86
CA LEU A 73 4.60 10.23 15.52
C LEU A 73 5.77 11.05 16.10
N GLN A 74 6.22 12.06 15.36
CA GLN A 74 7.28 12.99 15.83
C GLN A 74 6.84 13.79 17.05
N VAL A 75 5.68 14.46 16.98
CA VAL A 75 5.16 15.31 18.05
C VAL A 75 4.88 14.51 19.32
N ASN A 76 4.40 13.28 19.18
CA ASN A 76 4.12 12.39 20.31
C ASN A 76 5.36 11.66 20.84
N GLY A 77 6.55 11.95 20.32
CA GLY A 77 7.82 11.38 20.79
C GLY A 77 8.07 9.92 20.39
N TYR A 78 7.20 9.31 19.57
CA TYR A 78 7.37 7.92 19.17
C TYR A 78 8.64 7.69 18.33
N LEU A 79 9.13 8.70 17.61
CA LEU A 79 10.35 8.57 16.80
C LEU A 79 11.63 8.56 17.64
N GLU A 80 11.59 8.93 18.91
CA GLU A 80 12.77 8.90 19.77
C GLU A 80 13.32 7.48 19.95
N ALA A 81 12.45 6.46 20.00
CA ALA A 81 12.84 5.06 20.09
C ALA A 81 13.48 4.52 18.79
N TYR A 82 13.38 5.27 17.69
CA TYR A 82 13.97 4.93 16.39
C TYR A 82 15.27 5.68 16.10
N ARG A 83 15.67 6.62 16.97
CA ARG A 83 16.95 7.30 16.82
C ARG A 83 18.10 6.35 17.10
N SER A 84 19.04 6.36 16.18
CA SER A 84 20.19 5.45 16.17
C SER A 84 21.51 6.26 16.20
N ILE A 85 22.41 5.99 15.31
CA ILE A 85 23.74 6.58 15.23
C ILE A 85 23.66 8.11 15.29
N LYS A 86 24.26 8.72 16.31
CA LYS A 86 24.31 10.17 16.52
C LYS A 86 22.93 10.86 16.54
N GLY A 87 21.87 10.14 16.95
CA GLY A 87 20.51 10.68 17.00
C GLY A 87 19.79 10.75 15.66
N HIS A 88 20.34 10.16 14.61
CA HIS A 88 19.69 10.10 13.30
C HIS A 88 18.70 8.93 13.19
N LEU A 89 17.70 9.09 12.34
CA LEU A 89 16.83 8.00 11.91
C LEU A 89 17.52 7.22 10.79
N LEU A 90 17.42 5.90 10.84
CA LEU A 90 17.88 5.03 9.75
C LEU A 90 16.71 4.75 8.83
N ILE A 91 16.93 4.91 7.52
CA ILE A 91 15.94 4.60 6.49
C ILE A 91 16.48 3.42 5.68
N ALA A 92 15.73 2.33 5.69
CA ALA A 92 15.96 1.20 4.78
C ALA A 92 15.11 1.41 3.53
N LEU A 93 15.72 1.14 2.38
CA LEU A 93 15.05 1.19 1.07
C LEU A 93 14.98 -0.24 0.51
N ASP A 94 13.79 -0.64 0.06
CA ASP A 94 13.61 -1.91 -0.63
C ASP A 94 12.75 -1.72 -1.87
N GLY A 95 13.14 -2.40 -2.96
CA GLY A 95 12.42 -2.38 -4.22
C GLY A 95 11.68 -3.69 -4.43
N THR A 96 10.36 -3.63 -4.57
CA THR A 96 9.51 -4.80 -4.79
C THR A 96 8.72 -4.67 -6.08
N ASP A 97 8.73 -5.72 -6.91
CA ASP A 97 7.86 -5.76 -8.07
C ASP A 97 6.43 -6.08 -7.65
N THR A 98 5.53 -5.13 -7.83
CA THR A 98 4.10 -5.26 -7.51
C THR A 98 3.31 -5.89 -8.65
N PHE A 99 3.88 -5.89 -9.86
CA PHE A 99 3.28 -6.45 -11.06
C PHE A 99 4.36 -7.01 -11.98
N ARG A 100 4.10 -8.17 -12.58
CA ARG A 100 4.94 -8.79 -13.62
C ARG A 100 4.07 -9.48 -14.66
N SER A 101 4.33 -9.25 -15.95
CA SER A 101 3.65 -9.93 -17.05
C SER A 101 4.48 -9.93 -18.33
N GLU A 102 4.38 -10.99 -19.12
CA GLU A 102 4.95 -11.04 -20.48
C GLU A 102 3.93 -10.57 -21.53
N LYS A 103 2.67 -10.34 -21.15
CA LYS A 103 1.57 -10.02 -22.08
C LYS A 103 0.88 -8.70 -21.78
N ILE A 104 0.63 -8.43 -20.48
CA ILE A 104 -0.09 -7.24 -20.04
C ILE A 104 0.94 -6.16 -19.76
N ASN A 105 0.74 -4.97 -20.33
CA ASN A 105 1.62 -3.82 -20.14
C ASN A 105 0.84 -2.51 -20.19
N CYS A 106 1.46 -1.47 -19.68
CA CYS A 106 1.01 -0.09 -19.82
C CYS A 106 2.22 0.82 -20.12
N PRO A 107 2.01 2.08 -20.48
CA PRO A 107 3.12 3.01 -20.79
C PRO A 107 4.09 3.23 -19.63
N CYS A 108 3.65 3.02 -18.39
CA CYS A 108 4.48 3.18 -17.18
C CYS A 108 5.20 1.90 -16.76
N CYS A 109 5.09 0.80 -17.51
CA CYS A 109 5.82 -0.44 -17.21
C CYS A 109 7.31 -0.31 -17.55
N SER A 110 8.16 -0.66 -16.62
CA SER A 110 9.57 -0.98 -16.92
C SER A 110 9.63 -2.28 -17.73
N GLN A 111 10.58 -2.37 -18.65
CA GLN A 111 10.76 -3.51 -19.56
C GLN A 111 12.11 -4.19 -19.32
N GLN A 112 12.10 -5.51 -19.33
CA GLN A 112 13.31 -6.32 -19.25
C GLN A 112 13.27 -7.43 -20.28
N THR A 113 14.33 -7.59 -21.07
CA THR A 113 14.47 -8.74 -21.95
C THR A 113 14.96 -9.94 -21.17
N LEU A 114 14.20 -11.01 -21.19
CA LEU A 114 14.54 -12.28 -20.57
C LEU A 114 15.57 -13.05 -21.41
N LYS A 115 16.21 -14.06 -20.84
CA LYS A 115 17.21 -14.92 -21.53
C LYS A 115 16.63 -15.66 -22.76
N ASN A 116 15.33 -15.90 -22.78
CA ASN A 116 14.61 -16.52 -23.90
C ASN A 116 14.19 -15.53 -24.99
N GLY A 117 14.56 -14.24 -24.88
CA GLY A 117 14.23 -13.18 -25.82
C GLY A 117 12.84 -12.55 -25.59
N HIS A 118 12.04 -13.04 -24.66
CA HIS A 118 10.74 -12.44 -24.34
C HIS A 118 10.91 -11.14 -23.53
N LEU A 119 9.97 -10.22 -23.68
CA LEU A 119 9.87 -9.02 -22.88
C LEU A 119 9.07 -9.30 -21.61
N LEU A 120 9.61 -8.92 -20.48
CA LEU A 120 8.93 -8.89 -19.20
C LEU A 120 8.59 -7.44 -18.85
N TYR A 121 7.32 -7.15 -18.66
CA TYR A 121 6.79 -5.87 -18.18
C TYR A 121 6.62 -5.93 -16.68
N ARG A 122 7.02 -4.88 -15.97
CA ARG A 122 6.92 -4.84 -14.51
C ARG A 122 6.65 -3.45 -13.97
N HIS A 123 6.01 -3.37 -12.82
CA HIS A 123 5.98 -2.21 -11.96
C HIS A 123 6.76 -2.50 -10.69
N THR A 124 7.76 -1.70 -10.44
CA THR A 124 8.57 -1.77 -9.22
C THR A 124 8.22 -0.57 -8.34
N VAL A 125 8.02 -0.82 -7.06
CA VAL A 125 7.86 0.23 -6.04
C VAL A 125 9.05 0.19 -5.09
N VAL A 126 9.62 1.33 -4.80
CA VAL A 126 10.61 1.50 -3.72
C VAL A 126 9.85 1.94 -2.48
N THR A 127 9.96 1.16 -1.42
CA THR A 127 9.29 1.45 -0.14
C THR A 127 10.34 1.83 0.91
N PRO A 128 10.49 3.13 1.24
CA PRO A 128 11.34 3.54 2.34
C PRO A 128 10.65 3.28 3.67
N VAL A 129 11.41 2.78 4.64
CA VAL A 129 10.93 2.54 6.00
C VAL A 129 11.94 3.02 7.04
N ILE A 130 11.46 3.64 8.12
CA ILE A 130 12.30 3.95 9.27
C ILE A 130 12.45 2.68 10.10
N VAL A 131 13.70 2.33 10.42
CA VAL A 131 14.07 1.14 11.18
C VAL A 131 14.98 1.50 12.35
N ALA A 132 14.97 0.69 13.40
CA ALA A 132 15.94 0.81 14.50
C ALA A 132 16.25 -0.56 15.10
N SER A 133 17.46 -0.73 15.60
CA SER A 133 17.85 -1.94 16.31
C SER A 133 16.99 -2.13 17.56
N GLY A 134 16.49 -3.36 17.75
CA GLY A 134 15.62 -3.70 18.89
C GLY A 134 14.15 -3.28 18.72
N GLN A 135 13.79 -2.61 17.62
CA GLN A 135 12.39 -2.29 17.31
C GLN A 135 11.82 -3.32 16.34
N PRO A 136 10.79 -4.10 16.75
CA PRO A 136 10.18 -5.11 15.87
C PRO A 136 9.24 -4.51 14.81
N LYS A 137 8.90 -3.23 14.94
CA LYS A 137 8.02 -2.50 14.02
C LYS A 137 8.85 -1.57 13.15
N VAL A 138 8.37 -1.32 11.94
CA VAL A 138 8.91 -0.32 11.01
C VAL A 138 7.88 0.79 10.79
N ILE A 139 8.35 1.98 10.44
CA ILE A 139 7.47 3.12 10.13
C ILE A 139 7.60 3.38 8.64
N PRO A 140 6.54 3.14 7.85
CA PRO A 140 6.58 3.38 6.41
C PRO A 140 6.63 4.88 6.10
N LEU A 141 7.38 5.20 5.06
CA LEU A 141 7.38 6.50 4.41
C LEU A 141 6.66 6.40 3.06
N PRO A 142 6.35 7.52 2.40
CA PRO A 142 5.72 7.47 1.09
C PRO A 142 6.50 6.58 0.12
N PRO A 143 5.85 5.60 -0.52
CA PRO A 143 6.48 4.77 -1.53
C PRO A 143 6.67 5.55 -2.84
N GLU A 144 7.63 5.13 -3.66
CA GLU A 144 7.89 5.71 -4.97
C GLU A 144 7.84 4.63 -6.04
N PHE A 145 7.10 4.87 -7.14
CA PHE A 145 7.04 3.95 -8.26
C PHE A 145 8.16 4.26 -9.25
N VAL A 146 8.97 3.25 -9.56
CA VAL A 146 10.03 3.38 -10.57
C VAL A 146 9.39 3.56 -11.95
N GLN A 147 9.73 4.65 -12.62
CA GLN A 147 9.29 4.97 -13.97
C GLN A 147 10.32 4.49 -15.00
N PRO A 148 9.93 4.20 -16.27
CA PRO A 148 10.86 3.74 -17.30
C PRO A 148 12.04 4.68 -17.59
N GLN A 149 11.88 5.97 -17.32
CA GLN A 149 12.88 7.01 -17.50
C GLN A 149 13.89 7.12 -16.35
N ASP A 150 13.72 6.39 -15.27
CA ASP A 150 14.55 6.48 -14.06
C ASP A 150 15.81 5.59 -14.14
N GLY A 151 15.98 4.81 -15.21
CA GLY A 151 17.12 3.91 -15.36
C GLY A 151 17.44 3.50 -16.78
#